data_af99453563e044cce3152108a66d8f16
#
_entry.id   af99453563e044cce3152108a66d8f16
#
_cell.length_a   1.000
_cell.length_b   1.000
_cell.length_c   1.000
_cell.angle_alpha   90.00
_cell.angle_beta   90.00
_cell.angle_gamma   90.00
#
_symmetry.space_group_name_H-M   'P 1'
#
loop_
_entity.id
_entity.type
_entity.pdbx_description
1 polymer ?
#
loop_
_entity_poly.entity_id
_entity_poly.type
_entity_poly.pdbx_seq_one_letter_code
_entity_poly.pdbx_strand_id
1 'polypeptide(L)'
;MSRTLAAAAAFALLSASTLLTPAGAQPPPPSSPAPAAPATPAPAPSATSPAPLKAGDPFGETVTLPEKTIIAISGQANWDTAFETLAAKFKDLNAWLDQHHVVPNGPAMTIYTQTDDLGFNYQIALPVAEAPKDAPTGNIAVTKSPGGKALRYVHRGSYDTLDSTYEAITNDLDKKGLDAKDMFIEEYDTDLSKTSEDKLVVNIYVPIKTP
;
A
#
# COMPACT_ATOMS: atom_id res chain seq x y z
N MET A 1 -37.63 -8.47 -23.54
CA MET A 1 -38.79 -7.59 -23.32
C MET A 1 -38.26 -6.27 -22.79
N SER A 2 -38.26 -5.29 -23.70
CA SER A 2 -37.82 -3.90 -23.45
C SER A 2 -38.82 -3.14 -22.60
N ARG A 3 -38.35 -2.21 -21.76
CA ARG A 3 -39.07 -0.97 -21.47
C ARG A 3 -38.12 0.15 -21.07
N THR A 4 -37.83 0.99 -22.04
CA THR A 4 -37.46 2.40 -21.95
C THR A 4 -38.58 3.22 -21.35
N LEU A 5 -38.26 4.23 -20.55
CA LEU A 5 -39.09 5.44 -20.41
C LEU A 5 -38.18 6.66 -20.22
N ALA A 6 -38.42 7.61 -21.10
CA ALA A 6 -37.81 8.90 -21.26
C ALA A 6 -38.63 10.03 -20.65
N ALA A 7 -38.05 11.21 -20.65
CA ALA A 7 -38.64 12.56 -20.61
C ALA A 7 -38.92 13.12 -19.21
N ALA A 8 -38.82 14.43 -18.94
CA ALA A 8 -38.98 15.59 -19.80
C ALA A 8 -38.33 16.84 -19.19
N ALA A 9 -37.93 17.72 -20.08
CA ALA A 9 -37.48 19.09 -19.81
C ALA A 9 -38.67 19.98 -19.43
N ALA A 10 -38.42 21.01 -18.60
CA ALA A 10 -39.31 22.16 -18.49
C ALA A 10 -38.49 23.47 -18.48
N PHE A 11 -38.62 24.18 -19.56
CA PHE A 11 -38.23 25.57 -19.77
C PHE A 11 -39.19 26.50 -19.03
N ALA A 12 -38.73 27.47 -18.32
CA ALA A 12 -39.50 28.62 -17.90
C ALA A 12 -38.75 29.93 -18.18
N LEU A 13 -39.21 30.63 -19.18
CA LEU A 13 -38.90 32.04 -19.48
C LEU A 13 -39.67 32.93 -18.51
N LEU A 14 -39.00 33.94 -17.92
CA LEU A 14 -39.72 35.15 -17.47
C LEU A 14 -38.83 36.39 -17.56
N SER A 15 -39.14 37.19 -18.51
CA SER A 15 -39.41 38.65 -18.59
C SER A 15 -38.48 39.61 -17.85
N ALA A 16 -37.87 40.45 -18.66
CA ALA A 16 -37.16 41.66 -18.32
C ALA A 16 -38.12 42.74 -17.76
N SER A 17 -37.68 43.42 -16.70
CA SER A 17 -38.20 44.72 -16.30
C SER A 17 -37.06 45.68 -16.12
N THR A 18 -36.95 46.64 -17.01
CA THR A 18 -36.04 47.78 -16.97
C THR A 18 -36.54 48.81 -15.98
N LEU A 19 -35.77 49.07 -14.92
CA LEU A 19 -35.94 50.27 -14.08
C LEU A 19 -34.70 51.14 -14.27
N LEU A 20 -34.94 52.32 -14.84
CA LEU A 20 -34.01 53.43 -14.90
C LEU A 20 -33.81 53.99 -13.48
N THR A 21 -32.57 54.05 -12.99
CA THR A 21 -32.15 54.82 -11.81
C THR A 21 -31.05 55.80 -12.18
N PRO A 22 -31.01 57.00 -11.53
CA PRO A 22 -30.19 58.11 -11.96
C PRO A 22 -28.70 57.93 -11.61
N ALA A 23 -27.87 58.62 -12.41
CA ALA A 23 -26.42 58.63 -12.30
C ALA A 23 -25.95 59.09 -10.90
N GLY A 24 -25.44 58.12 -10.13
CA GLY A 24 -24.66 58.38 -8.93
C GLY A 24 -23.18 58.26 -9.25
N ALA A 25 -22.37 59.18 -8.74
CA ALA A 25 -20.93 59.27 -8.95
C ALA A 25 -20.22 57.95 -8.67
N GLN A 26 -19.47 57.49 -9.65
CA GLN A 26 -18.67 56.25 -9.59
C GLN A 26 -17.47 56.49 -8.68
N PRO A 27 -17.25 55.68 -7.64
CA PRO A 27 -16.00 55.73 -6.89
C PRO A 27 -14.82 55.30 -7.78
N PRO A 28 -13.60 55.75 -7.51
CA PRO A 28 -12.44 55.43 -8.33
C PRO A 28 -12.19 53.91 -8.30
N PRO A 29 -11.68 53.34 -9.40
CA PRO A 29 -11.39 51.91 -9.47
C PRO A 29 -10.38 51.52 -8.41
N PRO A 30 -10.54 50.36 -7.75
CA PRO A 30 -9.54 49.84 -6.83
C PRO A 30 -8.22 49.62 -7.57
N SER A 31 -7.14 50.11 -6.99
CA SER A 31 -5.78 49.93 -7.49
C SER A 31 -5.51 48.43 -7.71
N SER A 32 -5.08 48.07 -8.92
CA SER A 32 -4.60 46.74 -9.22
C SER A 32 -3.55 46.32 -8.21
N PRO A 33 -3.67 45.12 -7.61
CA PRO A 33 -2.60 44.59 -6.78
C PRO A 33 -1.34 44.43 -7.64
N ALA A 34 -0.20 44.89 -7.09
CA ALA A 34 1.10 44.70 -7.70
C ALA A 34 1.34 43.19 -8.01
N PRO A 35 2.08 42.86 -9.09
CA PRO A 35 2.41 41.52 -9.39
C PRO A 35 3.08 40.86 -8.18
N ALA A 36 2.51 39.77 -7.65
CA ALA A 36 3.15 38.98 -6.62
C ALA A 36 4.51 38.49 -7.13
N ALA A 37 5.56 38.71 -6.36
CA ALA A 37 6.86 38.18 -6.63
C ALA A 37 6.73 36.65 -6.84
N PRO A 38 7.53 36.07 -7.75
CA PRO A 38 7.50 34.63 -7.96
C PRO A 38 7.70 33.89 -6.61
N ALA A 39 6.73 33.08 -6.21
CA ALA A 39 6.87 32.25 -5.05
C ALA A 39 8.11 31.36 -5.26
N THR A 40 9.06 31.43 -4.34
CA THR A 40 10.18 30.49 -4.28
C THR A 40 9.59 29.07 -4.26
N PRO A 41 10.01 28.15 -5.17
CA PRO A 41 9.52 26.80 -5.12
C PRO A 41 9.77 26.24 -3.72
N ALA A 42 8.74 25.63 -3.13
CA ALA A 42 8.91 24.87 -1.91
C ALA A 42 10.06 23.86 -2.13
N PRO A 43 10.97 23.65 -1.16
CA PRO A 43 11.98 22.63 -1.28
C PRO A 43 11.29 21.31 -1.61
N ALA A 44 11.75 20.64 -2.67
CA ALA A 44 11.33 19.31 -3.00
C ALA A 44 11.51 18.41 -1.75
N PRO A 45 10.60 17.46 -1.47
CA PRO A 45 10.80 16.54 -0.37
C PRO A 45 12.19 15.93 -0.52
N SER A 46 12.98 16.05 0.54
CA SER A 46 14.34 15.47 0.57
C SER A 46 14.20 13.98 0.27
N ALA A 47 14.82 13.53 -0.82
CA ALA A 47 14.88 12.12 -1.11
C ALA A 47 15.48 11.42 0.12
N THR A 48 14.66 10.69 0.84
CA THR A 48 15.09 9.89 2.00
C THR A 48 16.11 8.88 1.47
N SER A 49 17.33 8.94 1.94
CA SER A 49 18.36 7.97 1.51
C SER A 49 17.89 6.56 1.84
N PRO A 50 18.10 5.59 0.95
CA PRO A 50 17.76 4.19 1.23
C PRO A 50 18.34 3.76 2.57
N ALA A 51 17.58 2.96 3.32
CA ALA A 51 18.07 2.39 4.57
C ALA A 51 19.40 1.66 4.35
N PRO A 52 20.40 1.81 5.24
CA PRO A 52 21.71 1.25 5.01
C PRO A 52 21.66 -0.28 5.02
N LEU A 53 21.97 -0.90 3.86
CA LEU A 53 22.21 -2.34 3.76
C LEU A 53 23.40 -2.71 4.63
N LYS A 54 23.31 -3.80 5.38
CA LYS A 54 24.50 -4.39 6.01
C LYS A 54 25.30 -5.12 4.94
N ALA A 55 26.63 -5.11 5.07
CA ALA A 55 27.47 -5.91 4.19
C ALA A 55 27.06 -7.39 4.27
N GLY A 56 26.68 -7.96 3.12
CA GLY A 56 26.17 -9.32 3.01
C GLY A 56 24.65 -9.47 2.99
N ASP A 57 23.89 -8.38 3.16
CA ASP A 57 22.44 -8.44 2.94
C ASP A 57 22.12 -8.73 1.46
N PRO A 58 21.15 -9.63 1.18
CA PRO A 58 20.72 -9.90 -0.17
C PRO A 58 20.13 -8.64 -0.83
N PHE A 59 20.56 -8.38 -2.08
CA PHE A 59 19.95 -7.36 -2.92
C PHE A 59 19.76 -7.90 -4.34
N GLY A 60 18.54 -8.31 -4.65
CA GLY A 60 18.18 -8.91 -5.94
C GLY A 60 18.74 -10.31 -6.13
N GLU A 61 18.88 -11.08 -5.05
CA GLU A 61 19.26 -12.49 -5.08
C GLU A 61 18.09 -13.33 -5.63
N THR A 62 18.38 -14.19 -6.61
CA THR A 62 17.37 -15.12 -7.13
C THR A 62 17.16 -16.26 -6.15
N VAL A 63 15.92 -16.45 -5.72
CA VAL A 63 15.51 -17.52 -4.81
C VAL A 63 14.31 -18.28 -5.38
N THR A 64 14.07 -19.48 -4.84
CA THR A 64 12.85 -20.23 -5.08
C THR A 64 12.07 -20.33 -3.77
N LEU A 65 10.91 -19.69 -3.72
CA LEU A 65 10.03 -19.71 -2.56
C LEU A 65 9.29 -21.05 -2.52
N PRO A 66 9.35 -21.79 -1.39
CA PRO A 66 8.48 -22.93 -1.18
C PRO A 66 7.06 -22.45 -0.83
N GLU A 67 6.04 -23.14 -1.33
CA GLU A 67 4.69 -22.95 -0.82
C GLU A 67 4.59 -23.47 0.62
N LYS A 68 4.06 -22.64 1.51
CA LYS A 68 3.82 -22.98 2.91
C LYS A 68 2.31 -23.02 3.17
N THR A 69 1.84 -23.87 4.07
CA THR A 69 0.48 -23.74 4.63
C THR A 69 0.49 -22.51 5.55
N ILE A 70 -0.44 -21.58 5.32
CA ILE A 70 -0.55 -20.36 6.08
C ILE A 70 -1.96 -20.16 6.62
N ILE A 71 -2.07 -19.51 7.78
CA ILE A 71 -3.31 -18.92 8.25
C ILE A 71 -3.22 -17.45 7.97
N ALA A 72 -4.21 -16.91 7.26
CA ALA A 72 -4.17 -15.55 6.75
C ALA A 72 -5.46 -14.78 7.04
N ILE A 73 -5.30 -13.46 7.26
CA ILE A 73 -6.38 -12.47 7.26
C ILE A 73 -6.21 -11.61 6.02
N SER A 74 -7.28 -11.52 5.20
CA SER A 74 -7.31 -10.63 4.05
C SER A 74 -7.93 -9.29 4.40
N GLY A 75 -7.45 -8.22 3.78
CA GLY A 75 -7.96 -6.88 3.98
C GLY A 75 -7.49 -5.89 2.92
N GLN A 76 -7.89 -4.63 3.13
CA GLN A 76 -7.48 -3.48 2.34
C GLN A 76 -7.01 -2.38 3.28
N ALA A 77 -6.04 -1.60 2.87
CA ALA A 77 -5.56 -0.43 3.59
C ALA A 77 -5.11 0.66 2.62
N ASN A 78 -5.00 1.88 3.10
CA ASN A 78 -4.32 2.96 2.41
C ASN A 78 -2.86 3.06 2.90
N TRP A 79 -2.02 3.74 2.13
CA TRP A 79 -0.60 3.88 2.45
C TRP A 79 -0.35 4.68 3.72
N ASP A 80 -1.17 5.71 3.99
CA ASP A 80 -1.00 6.61 5.14
C ASP A 80 -1.12 5.90 6.50
N THR A 81 -1.83 4.77 6.55
CA THR A 81 -2.06 3.99 7.78
C THR A 81 -1.60 2.55 7.65
N ALA A 82 -0.69 2.28 6.72
CA ALA A 82 -0.25 0.92 6.39
C ALA A 82 0.35 0.22 7.62
N PHE A 83 1.34 0.82 8.27
CA PHE A 83 2.02 0.23 9.41
C PHE A 83 1.06 -0.13 10.55
N GLU A 84 0.25 0.85 11.01
CA GLU A 84 -0.69 0.64 12.11
C GLU A 84 -1.74 -0.42 11.78
N THR A 85 -2.24 -0.40 10.52
CA THR A 85 -3.23 -1.37 10.06
C THR A 85 -2.67 -2.77 10.05
N LEU A 86 -1.48 -2.97 9.47
CA LEU A 86 -0.83 -4.27 9.41
C LEU A 86 -0.47 -4.79 10.81
N ALA A 87 0.13 -3.94 11.66
CA ALA A 87 0.48 -4.29 13.04
C ALA A 87 -0.74 -4.71 13.87
N ALA A 88 -1.86 -3.98 13.75
CA ALA A 88 -3.11 -4.35 14.41
C ALA A 88 -3.63 -5.71 13.91
N LYS A 89 -3.58 -5.96 12.61
CA LYS A 89 -4.04 -7.23 12.03
C LYS A 89 -3.15 -8.40 12.38
N PHE A 90 -1.83 -8.22 12.49
CA PHE A 90 -0.95 -9.25 13.05
C PHE A 90 -1.27 -9.56 14.49
N LYS A 91 -1.61 -8.55 15.29
CA LYS A 91 -2.05 -8.77 16.67
C LYS A 91 -3.36 -9.58 16.72
N ASP A 92 -4.34 -9.25 15.85
CA ASP A 92 -5.59 -9.99 15.73
C ASP A 92 -5.32 -11.46 15.36
N LEU A 93 -4.44 -11.69 14.36
CA LEU A 93 -4.11 -13.04 13.90
C LEU A 93 -3.38 -13.86 14.98
N ASN A 94 -2.41 -13.26 15.68
CA ASN A 94 -1.72 -13.91 16.77
C ASN A 94 -2.69 -14.30 17.90
N ALA A 95 -3.61 -13.40 18.28
CA ALA A 95 -4.62 -13.68 19.29
C ALA A 95 -5.54 -14.85 18.89
N TRP A 96 -5.91 -14.92 17.62
CA TRP A 96 -6.68 -16.04 17.09
C TRP A 96 -5.90 -17.36 17.17
N LEU A 97 -4.62 -17.36 16.76
CA LEU A 97 -3.76 -18.55 16.84
C LEU A 97 -3.60 -19.04 18.27
N ASP A 98 -3.38 -18.14 19.23
CA ASP A 98 -3.26 -18.45 20.66
C ASP A 98 -4.55 -19.10 21.18
N GLN A 99 -5.71 -18.56 20.83
CA GLN A 99 -7.03 -19.11 21.24
C GLN A 99 -7.29 -20.51 20.70
N HIS A 100 -6.76 -20.82 19.50
CA HIS A 100 -6.94 -22.12 18.84
C HIS A 100 -5.75 -23.06 19.05
N HIS A 101 -4.79 -22.67 19.90
CA HIS A 101 -3.57 -23.45 20.19
C HIS A 101 -2.77 -23.82 18.95
N VAL A 102 -2.75 -22.93 17.96
CA VAL A 102 -1.98 -23.11 16.72
C VAL A 102 -0.64 -22.39 16.87
N VAL A 103 0.44 -23.15 16.67
CA VAL A 103 1.81 -22.61 16.80
C VAL A 103 2.35 -22.30 15.41
N PRO A 104 2.74 -21.05 15.14
CA PRO A 104 3.43 -20.68 13.90
C PRO A 104 4.76 -21.44 13.77
N ASN A 105 5.13 -21.81 12.54
CA ASN A 105 6.40 -22.50 12.26
C ASN A 105 7.31 -21.70 11.32
N GLY A 106 7.14 -20.38 11.26
CA GLY A 106 7.96 -19.48 10.47
C GLY A 106 7.62 -18.03 10.71
N PRO A 107 8.36 -17.10 10.09
CA PRO A 107 8.14 -15.67 10.25
C PRO A 107 6.79 -15.23 9.70
N ALA A 108 6.27 -14.15 10.27
CA ALA A 108 5.08 -13.48 9.79
C ALA A 108 5.32 -12.86 8.42
N MET A 109 4.29 -12.76 7.59
CA MET A 109 4.40 -12.17 6.26
C MET A 109 3.15 -11.37 5.89
N THR A 110 3.36 -10.32 5.10
CA THR A 110 2.31 -9.65 4.35
C THR A 110 2.48 -9.98 2.87
N ILE A 111 1.41 -10.44 2.24
CA ILE A 111 1.33 -10.71 0.80
C ILE A 111 0.48 -9.60 0.19
N TYR A 112 1.07 -8.73 -0.59
CA TYR A 112 0.38 -7.67 -1.32
C TYR A 112 -0.10 -8.23 -2.65
N THR A 113 -1.41 -8.18 -2.89
CA THR A 113 -2.03 -8.81 -4.06
C THR A 113 -2.51 -7.81 -5.10
N GLN A 114 -2.62 -6.56 -4.73
CA GLN A 114 -2.95 -5.44 -5.59
C GLN A 114 -2.50 -4.14 -4.90
N THR A 115 -1.88 -3.25 -5.65
CA THR A 115 -1.45 -1.95 -5.16
C THR A 115 -1.80 -0.87 -6.18
N ASP A 116 -2.18 0.31 -5.70
CA ASP A 116 -2.37 1.52 -6.49
C ASP A 116 -1.91 2.75 -5.69
N ASP A 117 -2.10 3.95 -6.22
CA ASP A 117 -1.67 5.20 -5.60
C ASP A 117 -2.40 5.50 -4.28
N LEU A 118 -3.55 4.89 -4.01
CA LEU A 118 -4.39 5.14 -2.84
C LEU A 118 -4.19 4.11 -1.75
N GLY A 119 -3.81 2.87 -2.12
CA GLY A 119 -3.69 1.81 -1.15
C GLY A 119 -3.39 0.44 -1.74
N PHE A 120 -3.73 -0.58 -0.98
CA PHE A 120 -3.38 -1.96 -1.33
C PHE A 120 -4.36 -2.99 -0.76
N ASN A 121 -4.46 -4.11 -1.46
CA ASN A 121 -5.06 -5.33 -0.94
C ASN A 121 -3.96 -6.22 -0.37
N TYR A 122 -4.20 -6.79 0.79
CA TYR A 122 -3.21 -7.61 1.47
C TYR A 122 -3.79 -8.89 2.06
N GLN A 123 -2.90 -9.82 2.30
CA GLN A 123 -3.09 -10.95 3.21
C GLN A 123 -1.94 -10.92 4.21
N ILE A 124 -2.25 -10.68 5.49
CA ILE A 124 -1.28 -10.97 6.54
C ILE A 124 -1.35 -12.45 6.87
N ALA A 125 -0.22 -13.09 7.10
CA ALA A 125 -0.17 -14.53 7.24
C ALA A 125 0.91 -15.01 8.20
N LEU A 126 0.63 -16.13 8.84
CA LEU A 126 1.60 -16.88 9.64
C LEU A 126 1.66 -18.32 9.12
N PRO A 127 2.87 -18.82 8.79
CA PRO A 127 3.06 -20.21 8.41
C PRO A 127 2.75 -21.15 9.57
N VAL A 128 2.14 -22.28 9.24
CA VAL A 128 1.84 -23.34 10.21
C VAL A 128 2.26 -24.70 9.64
N ALA A 129 2.64 -25.63 10.51
CA ALA A 129 3.01 -26.97 10.09
C ALA A 129 1.82 -27.74 9.50
N GLU A 130 0.66 -27.59 10.16
CA GLU A 130 -0.58 -28.25 9.78
C GLU A 130 -1.76 -27.29 9.89
N ALA A 131 -2.77 -27.50 9.06
CA ALA A 131 -4.03 -26.78 9.16
C ALA A 131 -4.71 -27.10 10.51
N PRO A 132 -5.35 -26.13 11.16
CA PRO A 132 -6.12 -26.38 12.38
C PRO A 132 -7.28 -27.33 12.08
N LYS A 133 -7.69 -28.12 13.09
CA LYS A 133 -8.78 -29.09 12.96
C LYS A 133 -10.12 -28.41 12.67
N ASP A 134 -10.33 -27.25 13.30
CA ASP A 134 -11.52 -26.46 13.11
C ASP A 134 -11.24 -25.40 12.03
N ALA A 135 -12.06 -25.38 11.00
CA ALA A 135 -11.91 -24.40 9.93
C ALA A 135 -12.11 -22.96 10.47
N PRO A 136 -11.18 -22.04 10.19
CA PRO A 136 -11.39 -20.63 10.53
C PRO A 136 -12.66 -20.09 9.90
N THR A 137 -13.24 -19.07 10.54
CA THR A 137 -14.45 -18.37 10.07
C THR A 137 -14.18 -16.89 9.87
N GLY A 138 -15.06 -16.22 9.15
CA GLY A 138 -14.95 -14.79 8.88
C GLY A 138 -13.88 -14.48 7.83
N ASN A 139 -12.99 -13.54 8.14
CA ASN A 139 -11.91 -13.10 7.26
C ASN A 139 -10.59 -13.87 7.44
N ILE A 140 -10.59 -14.91 8.28
CA ILE A 140 -9.45 -15.78 8.49
C ILE A 140 -9.61 -17.02 7.61
N ALA A 141 -8.56 -17.43 6.93
CA ALA A 141 -8.56 -18.60 6.06
C ALA A 141 -7.26 -19.40 6.18
N VAL A 142 -7.36 -20.71 5.95
CA VAL A 142 -6.20 -21.55 5.70
C VAL A 142 -5.97 -21.61 4.20
N THR A 143 -4.77 -21.25 3.77
CA THR A 143 -4.41 -21.25 2.35
C THR A 143 -2.93 -21.60 2.16
N LYS A 144 -2.41 -21.42 0.95
CA LYS A 144 -0.99 -21.56 0.62
C LYS A 144 -0.37 -20.20 0.37
N SER A 145 0.86 -20.03 0.84
CA SER A 145 1.67 -18.86 0.43
C SER A 145 2.05 -18.97 -1.04
N PRO A 146 2.32 -17.83 -1.71
CA PRO A 146 2.89 -17.86 -3.04
C PRO A 146 4.24 -18.59 -3.06
N GLY A 147 4.45 -19.42 -4.08
CA GLY A 147 5.69 -20.12 -4.34
C GLY A 147 6.28 -19.77 -5.70
N GLY A 148 7.47 -20.31 -5.98
CA GLY A 148 8.16 -20.15 -7.26
C GLY A 148 9.33 -19.16 -7.23
N LYS A 149 9.83 -18.78 -8.42
CA LYS A 149 10.98 -17.89 -8.55
C LYS A 149 10.65 -16.47 -8.09
N ALA A 150 11.54 -15.91 -7.29
CA ALA A 150 11.47 -14.53 -6.81
C ALA A 150 12.87 -13.92 -6.69
N LEU A 151 12.94 -12.60 -6.64
CA LEU A 151 14.12 -11.88 -6.19
C LEU A 151 13.95 -11.53 -4.71
N ARG A 152 15.01 -11.67 -3.94
CA ARG A 152 15.06 -11.35 -2.52
C ARG A 152 15.85 -10.08 -2.28
N TYR A 153 15.30 -9.21 -1.46
CA TYR A 153 15.89 -7.98 -0.95
C TYR A 153 15.72 -7.92 0.56
N VAL A 154 16.53 -7.10 1.23
CA VAL A 154 16.36 -6.85 2.67
C VAL A 154 16.20 -5.37 2.91
N HIS A 155 15.16 -5.01 3.64
CA HIS A 155 14.99 -3.67 4.19
C HIS A 155 15.37 -3.68 5.68
N ARG A 156 16.06 -2.61 6.15
CA ARG A 156 16.38 -2.39 7.56
C ARG A 156 16.13 -0.94 7.91
N GLY A 157 15.37 -0.71 8.97
CA GLY A 157 15.14 0.64 9.49
C GLY A 157 13.67 0.97 9.60
N SER A 158 13.33 2.25 9.42
CA SER A 158 11.98 2.74 9.57
C SER A 158 11.07 2.27 8.43
N TYR A 159 9.82 1.99 8.78
CA TYR A 159 8.77 1.69 7.80
C TYR A 159 8.64 2.80 6.76
N ASP A 160 8.75 4.07 7.16
CA ASP A 160 8.70 5.23 6.28
C ASP A 160 9.79 5.25 5.19
N THR A 161 10.87 4.47 5.37
CA THR A 161 11.95 4.37 4.38
C THR A 161 11.80 3.19 3.42
N LEU A 162 10.73 2.40 3.53
CA LEU A 162 10.41 1.32 2.60
C LEU A 162 10.27 1.80 1.16
N ASP A 163 9.70 2.99 0.95
CA ASP A 163 9.53 3.58 -0.40
C ASP A 163 10.87 3.65 -1.15
N SER A 164 11.94 4.10 -0.48
CA SER A 164 13.27 4.15 -1.07
C SER A 164 13.82 2.76 -1.41
N THR A 165 13.44 1.75 -0.62
CA THR A 165 13.81 0.36 -0.91
C THR A 165 13.05 -0.16 -2.13
N TYR A 166 11.76 0.13 -2.25
CA TYR A 166 10.96 -0.25 -3.42
C TYR A 166 11.41 0.45 -4.69
N GLU A 167 11.81 1.72 -4.62
CA GLU A 167 12.44 2.42 -5.75
C GLU A 167 13.73 1.73 -6.19
N ALA A 168 14.59 1.33 -5.25
CA ALA A 168 15.81 0.60 -5.55
C ALA A 168 15.53 -0.79 -6.16
N ILE A 169 14.47 -1.49 -5.71
CA ILE A 169 14.01 -2.76 -6.27
C ILE A 169 13.55 -2.57 -7.73
N THR A 170 12.73 -1.56 -8.00
CA THR A 170 12.27 -1.24 -9.35
C THR A 170 13.45 -0.99 -10.29
N ASN A 171 14.42 -0.18 -9.86
CA ASN A 171 15.62 0.09 -10.62
C ASN A 171 16.48 -1.17 -10.87
N ASP A 172 16.51 -2.13 -9.95
CA ASP A 172 17.23 -3.39 -10.12
C ASP A 172 16.53 -4.34 -11.10
N LEU A 173 15.20 -4.42 -11.05
CA LEU A 173 14.38 -5.17 -12.01
C LEU A 173 14.60 -4.66 -13.44
N ASP A 174 14.55 -3.33 -13.64
CA ASP A 174 14.78 -2.69 -14.93
C ASP A 174 16.17 -3.00 -15.48
N LYS A 175 17.21 -2.89 -14.65
CA LYS A 175 18.59 -3.22 -15.03
C LYS A 175 18.75 -4.69 -15.42
N LYS A 176 17.98 -5.59 -14.80
CA LYS A 176 18.01 -7.02 -15.10
C LYS A 176 17.10 -7.42 -16.25
N GLY A 177 16.23 -6.51 -16.72
CA GLY A 177 15.21 -6.81 -17.74
C GLY A 177 14.21 -7.86 -17.26
N LEU A 178 13.82 -7.81 -15.98
CA LEU A 178 12.91 -8.76 -15.36
C LEU A 178 11.55 -8.10 -15.07
N ASP A 179 10.48 -8.81 -15.41
CA ASP A 179 9.11 -8.40 -15.08
C ASP A 179 8.67 -9.03 -13.75
N ALA A 180 8.24 -8.20 -12.81
CA ALA A 180 7.57 -8.66 -11.60
C ALA A 180 6.16 -9.16 -11.90
N LYS A 181 5.65 -10.09 -11.09
CA LYS A 181 4.23 -10.37 -10.99
C LYS A 181 3.54 -9.24 -10.24
N ASP A 182 2.20 -9.12 -10.39
CA ASP A 182 1.40 -8.10 -9.69
C ASP A 182 1.19 -8.47 -8.21
N MET A 183 2.29 -8.80 -7.54
CA MET A 183 2.34 -9.10 -6.10
C MET A 183 3.76 -8.99 -5.58
N PHE A 184 3.89 -8.74 -4.28
CA PHE A 184 5.13 -8.88 -3.54
C PHE A 184 4.85 -9.37 -2.13
N ILE A 185 5.89 -9.85 -1.44
CA ILE A 185 5.78 -10.45 -0.13
C ILE A 185 6.80 -9.81 0.79
N GLU A 186 6.36 -9.29 1.90
CA GLU A 186 7.19 -8.87 3.01
C GLU A 186 7.19 -9.96 4.08
N GLU A 187 8.34 -10.52 4.40
CA GLU A 187 8.53 -11.47 5.49
C GLU A 187 9.33 -10.78 6.60
N TYR A 188 8.78 -10.74 7.79
CA TYR A 188 9.30 -9.94 8.90
C TYR A 188 10.21 -10.77 9.79
N ASP A 189 11.52 -10.49 9.77
CA ASP A 189 12.48 -11.05 10.72
C ASP A 189 12.25 -10.48 12.14
N THR A 190 11.64 -9.30 12.23
CA THR A 190 11.22 -8.65 13.47
C THR A 190 9.70 -8.70 13.62
N ASP A 191 9.20 -8.97 14.82
CA ASP A 191 7.76 -9.00 15.08
C ASP A 191 7.14 -7.60 14.92
N LEU A 192 6.36 -7.39 13.85
CA LEU A 192 5.74 -6.11 13.51
C LEU A 192 4.80 -5.61 14.60
N SER A 193 4.21 -6.52 15.38
CA SER A 193 3.29 -6.16 16.47
C SER A 193 3.98 -5.72 17.76
N LYS A 194 5.30 -5.89 17.87
CA LYS A 194 6.10 -5.63 19.08
C LYS A 194 7.32 -4.75 18.83
N THR A 195 7.76 -4.65 17.59
CA THR A 195 8.95 -3.87 17.22
C THR A 195 8.51 -2.47 16.83
N SER A 196 9.24 -1.45 17.28
CA SER A 196 9.00 -0.09 16.81
C SER A 196 9.34 0.03 15.32
N GLU A 197 8.57 0.83 14.60
CA GLU A 197 8.66 0.98 13.14
C GLU A 197 10.04 1.38 12.64
N ASP A 198 10.85 2.02 13.48
CA ASP A 198 12.22 2.48 13.16
C ASP A 198 13.29 1.35 13.21
N LYS A 199 12.90 0.14 13.61
CA LYS A 199 13.83 -0.99 13.84
C LYS A 199 13.46 -2.25 13.10
N LEU A 200 12.76 -2.11 12.01
CA LEU A 200 12.30 -3.26 11.24
C LEU A 200 13.45 -3.94 10.48
N VAL A 201 13.32 -5.24 10.33
CA VAL A 201 14.09 -6.06 9.39
C VAL A 201 13.10 -6.88 8.59
N VAL A 202 13.03 -6.57 7.30
CA VAL A 202 12.04 -7.12 6.39
C VAL A 202 12.73 -7.75 5.19
N ASN A 203 12.46 -9.02 4.93
CA ASN A 203 12.80 -9.64 3.66
C ASN A 203 11.69 -9.34 2.66
N ILE A 204 12.01 -8.73 1.55
CA ILE A 204 11.08 -8.43 0.48
C ILE A 204 11.33 -9.41 -0.65
N TYR A 205 10.33 -10.18 -0.99
CA TYR A 205 10.37 -11.09 -2.13
C TYR A 205 9.50 -10.56 -3.25
N VAL A 206 10.08 -10.45 -4.43
CA VAL A 206 9.40 -10.02 -5.65
C VAL A 206 9.30 -11.20 -6.60
N PRO A 207 8.14 -11.87 -6.68
CA PRO A 207 7.93 -12.93 -7.64
C PRO A 207 8.07 -12.41 -9.08
N ILE A 208 8.85 -13.12 -9.90
CA ILE A 208 9.10 -12.73 -11.30
C ILE A 208 8.26 -13.56 -12.26
N LYS A 209 7.88 -12.93 -13.39
CA LYS A 209 7.26 -13.65 -14.51
C LYS A 209 8.31 -14.57 -15.14
N THR A 210 7.92 -15.79 -15.44
CA THR A 210 8.76 -16.70 -16.21
C THR A 210 8.54 -16.42 -17.69
N PRO A 211 9.60 -16.35 -18.51
CA PRO A 211 9.47 -16.15 -19.95
C PRO A 211 8.60 -17.23 -20.60
#